data_31729e68e473c5759faca7d87ae81a0b
#
_entry.id   31729e68e473c5759faca7d87ae81a0b
#
_cell.length_a   1.000
_cell.length_b   1.000
_cell.length_c   1.000
_cell.angle_alpha   90.00
_cell.angle_beta   90.00
_cell.angle_gamma   90.00
#
_symmetry.space_group_name_H-M   'P 1'
#
loop_
_entity.id
_entity.type
_entity.pdbx_description
1 polymer ?
#
loop_
_entity_poly.entity_id
_entity_poly.type
_entity_poly.pdbx_seq_one_letter_code
_entity_poly.pdbx_strand_id
1 'polypeptide(L)'
;TPDIPIETDFARVSEFVKQCGDDISGIALDCGDLGRLGEKGDELSNIQPFLVIDHHQGNKGFGDLHWVEPHRSSTGEMIYDLAEELGVADKLSQKAATCLYTAIVTDTGSFRYDSTTGHTFAVAGNLINRGVTPASVCQKIFDNASFGSLHLTQTVLATLTTYLDDQVAIIRMTQQMLQETGTNYEDAEGLINFPRSVKEVRVAVFMKEGEPGTDQISVSLRAKGDCDVAEVAAQFSGGGHRNAAGCRFLGKTMDEVCTMLLPLLEQALLQKNGQV
;
A
#
# COMPACT_ATOMS: atom_id res chain seq x y z
N THR A 1 -2.58 -15.68 1.70
CA THR A 1 -2.84 -15.60 0.26
C THR A 1 -3.34 -16.94 -0.22
N PRO A 2 -4.44 -17.04 -1.02
CA PRO A 2 -4.78 -18.28 -1.69
C PRO A 2 -3.56 -18.73 -2.49
N ASP A 3 -3.42 -20.05 -2.77
CA ASP A 3 -2.35 -20.64 -3.57
C ASP A 3 -2.31 -20.01 -4.97
N ILE A 4 -1.89 -18.78 -5.02
CA ILE A 4 -1.45 -18.10 -6.24
C ILE A 4 0.00 -18.53 -6.33
N PRO A 5 0.42 -19.22 -7.38
CA PRO A 5 1.83 -19.44 -7.61
C PRO A 5 2.46 -18.08 -7.84
N ILE A 6 2.97 -17.47 -6.78
CA ILE A 6 3.87 -16.33 -6.89
C ILE A 6 5.19 -16.95 -7.33
N GLU A 7 5.38 -17.12 -8.62
CA GLU A 7 6.70 -17.39 -9.17
C GLU A 7 7.49 -16.08 -9.12
N THR A 8 8.05 -15.79 -7.96
CA THR A 8 8.95 -14.64 -7.74
C THR A 8 10.40 -14.96 -8.11
N ASP A 9 10.63 -15.99 -8.89
CA ASP A 9 11.98 -16.31 -9.33
C ASP A 9 12.36 -15.45 -10.55
N PHE A 10 12.83 -14.24 -10.28
CA PHE A 10 13.36 -13.33 -11.31
C PHE A 10 14.50 -13.95 -12.15
N ALA A 11 15.21 -14.96 -11.64
CA ALA A 11 16.19 -15.70 -12.42
C ALA A 11 15.51 -16.48 -13.54
N ARG A 12 14.36 -17.08 -13.28
CA ARG A 12 13.54 -17.77 -14.29
C ARG A 12 12.96 -16.80 -15.31
N VAL A 13 12.49 -15.62 -14.88
CA VAL A 13 11.98 -14.59 -15.80
C VAL A 13 13.08 -14.14 -16.75
N SER A 14 14.27 -13.80 -16.26
CA SER A 14 15.42 -13.40 -17.12
C SER A 14 15.86 -14.52 -18.07
N GLU A 15 15.79 -15.77 -17.63
CA GLU A 15 16.12 -16.91 -18.48
C GLU A 15 15.04 -17.12 -19.56
N PHE A 16 13.76 -16.99 -19.20
CA PHE A 16 12.64 -17.05 -20.14
C PHE A 16 12.73 -15.95 -21.20
N VAL A 17 12.99 -14.69 -20.79
CA VAL A 17 13.20 -13.56 -21.70
C VAL A 17 14.30 -13.86 -22.72
N LYS A 18 15.44 -14.41 -22.26
CA LYS A 18 16.57 -14.79 -23.14
C LYS A 18 16.19 -15.91 -24.13
N GLN A 19 15.34 -16.84 -23.72
CA GLN A 19 14.87 -17.94 -24.58
C GLN A 19 13.88 -17.51 -25.64
N CYS A 20 13.00 -16.55 -25.32
CA CYS A 20 11.96 -16.07 -26.24
C CYS A 20 12.48 -15.02 -27.24
N GLY A 21 13.61 -14.37 -26.98
CA GLY A 21 14.15 -13.31 -27.84
C GLY A 21 13.15 -12.16 -28.01
N ASP A 22 12.91 -11.73 -29.26
CA ASP A 22 12.01 -10.60 -29.56
C ASP A 22 10.52 -10.99 -29.60
N ASP A 23 10.18 -12.25 -29.33
CA ASP A 23 8.81 -12.80 -29.47
C ASP A 23 8.06 -12.79 -28.13
N ILE A 24 8.26 -11.72 -27.34
CA ILE A 24 7.61 -11.51 -26.05
C ILE A 24 7.10 -10.09 -25.90
N SER A 25 6.10 -9.93 -25.03
CA SER A 25 5.60 -8.62 -24.59
C SER A 25 5.59 -8.58 -23.07
N GLY A 26 5.89 -7.41 -22.49
CA GLY A 26 5.83 -7.18 -21.06
C GLY A 26 4.51 -6.50 -20.66
N ILE A 27 3.97 -6.91 -19.52
CA ILE A 27 2.83 -6.21 -18.90
C ILE A 27 3.14 -6.02 -17.41
N ALA A 28 3.24 -4.76 -16.98
CA ALA A 28 3.27 -4.41 -15.56
C ALA A 28 1.87 -4.04 -15.09
N LEU A 29 1.44 -4.66 -13.99
CA LEU A 29 0.16 -4.39 -13.36
C LEU A 29 0.42 -3.75 -11.99
N ASP A 30 -0.35 -2.70 -11.67
CA ASP A 30 -0.34 -2.05 -10.35
C ASP A 30 1.04 -1.50 -9.95
N CYS A 31 1.75 -0.96 -10.91
CA CYS A 31 3.12 -0.54 -10.77
C CYS A 31 3.31 0.90 -11.24
N GLY A 32 3.36 1.84 -10.29
CA GLY A 32 3.50 3.27 -10.57
C GLY A 32 4.92 3.75 -10.86
N ASP A 33 5.94 2.90 -10.65
CA ASP A 33 7.34 3.26 -10.78
C ASP A 33 8.19 2.04 -11.15
N LEU A 34 9.12 2.22 -12.09
CA LEU A 34 10.02 1.16 -12.55
C LEU A 34 10.81 0.49 -11.40
N GLY A 35 11.21 1.27 -10.39
CA GLY A 35 11.92 0.74 -9.22
C GLY A 35 11.11 -0.27 -8.39
N ARG A 36 9.79 -0.31 -8.55
CA ARG A 36 8.92 -1.30 -7.91
C ARG A 36 8.95 -2.68 -8.58
N LEU A 37 9.50 -2.78 -9.80
CA LEU A 37 9.74 -4.06 -10.46
C LEU A 37 10.94 -4.81 -9.85
N GLY A 38 11.57 -4.26 -8.79
CA GLY A 38 12.70 -4.86 -8.11
C GLY A 38 14.04 -4.58 -8.81
N GLU A 39 15.09 -5.30 -8.39
CA GLU A 39 16.48 -5.07 -8.86
C GLU A 39 16.67 -5.26 -10.37
N LYS A 40 15.76 -5.96 -11.03
CA LYS A 40 15.79 -6.20 -12.48
C LYS A 40 14.78 -5.38 -13.28
N GLY A 41 14.20 -4.36 -12.67
CA GLY A 41 13.22 -3.49 -13.33
C GLY A 41 13.75 -2.93 -14.64
N ASP A 42 14.98 -2.44 -14.67
CA ASP A 42 15.62 -1.91 -15.88
C ASP A 42 15.80 -2.97 -16.97
N GLU A 43 16.10 -4.21 -16.60
CA GLU A 43 16.24 -5.33 -17.55
C GLU A 43 14.87 -5.70 -18.14
N LEU A 44 13.83 -5.75 -17.31
CA LEU A 44 12.47 -6.08 -17.72
C LEU A 44 11.84 -5.00 -18.59
N SER A 45 12.14 -3.73 -18.33
CA SER A 45 11.61 -2.60 -19.12
C SER A 45 12.17 -2.53 -20.56
N ASN A 46 13.24 -3.28 -20.85
CA ASN A 46 13.78 -3.40 -22.24
C ASN A 46 12.96 -4.36 -23.11
N ILE A 47 12.01 -5.12 -22.53
CA ILE A 47 11.07 -5.95 -23.30
C ILE A 47 10.16 -5.00 -24.09
N GLN A 48 9.99 -5.23 -25.39
CA GLN A 48 9.13 -4.42 -26.24
C GLN A 48 8.16 -5.31 -27.06
N PRO A 49 6.87 -4.94 -27.10
CA PRO A 49 6.24 -3.83 -26.40
C PRO A 49 6.06 -4.09 -24.90
N PHE A 50 6.12 -3.03 -24.10
CA PHE A 50 5.88 -3.08 -22.65
C PHE A 50 4.67 -2.21 -22.29
N LEU A 51 3.60 -2.85 -21.78
CA LEU A 51 2.36 -2.21 -21.36
C LEU A 51 2.35 -2.01 -19.84
N VAL A 52 1.93 -0.84 -19.39
CA VAL A 52 1.67 -0.54 -17.96
C VAL A 52 0.17 -0.30 -17.78
N ILE A 53 -0.45 -1.07 -16.89
CA ILE A 53 -1.84 -0.87 -16.46
C ILE A 53 -1.83 -0.57 -14.97
N ASP A 54 -2.28 0.63 -14.58
CA ASP A 54 -2.13 1.11 -13.22
C ASP A 54 -3.23 2.11 -12.84
N HIS A 55 -3.54 2.21 -11.54
CA HIS A 55 -4.46 3.20 -11.00
C HIS A 55 -3.80 4.20 -10.04
N HIS A 56 -2.49 4.14 -9.86
CA HIS A 56 -1.79 5.06 -8.97
C HIS A 56 -1.73 6.48 -9.53
N GLN A 57 -2.12 7.46 -8.74
CA GLN A 57 -2.10 8.89 -9.09
C GLN A 57 -0.68 9.43 -9.36
N GLY A 58 0.33 8.80 -8.77
CA GLY A 58 1.75 9.16 -8.92
C GLY A 58 2.50 8.29 -9.93
N ASN A 59 1.83 7.65 -10.89
CA ASN A 59 2.50 6.86 -11.93
C ASN A 59 3.49 7.72 -12.71
N LYS A 60 4.73 7.23 -12.86
CA LYS A 60 5.83 7.96 -13.50
C LYS A 60 5.96 7.74 -15.00
N GLY A 61 5.08 6.94 -15.59
CA GLY A 61 5.04 6.72 -17.03
C GLY A 61 6.26 6.00 -17.58
N PHE A 62 6.44 4.73 -17.25
CA PHE A 62 7.44 3.87 -17.86
C PHE A 62 6.77 2.85 -18.80
N GLY A 63 7.54 2.24 -19.72
CA GLY A 63 7.02 1.34 -20.76
C GLY A 63 6.60 2.07 -22.04
N ASP A 64 6.16 1.32 -23.05
CA ASP A 64 5.80 1.85 -24.37
C ASP A 64 4.33 2.27 -24.46
N LEU A 65 3.46 1.57 -23.74
CA LEU A 65 2.02 1.78 -23.70
C LEU A 65 1.56 1.95 -22.26
N HIS A 66 0.66 2.90 -22.04
CA HIS A 66 0.16 3.22 -20.70
C HIS A 66 -1.36 3.26 -20.69
N TRP A 67 -1.95 2.52 -19.76
CA TRP A 67 -3.34 2.69 -19.36
C TRP A 67 -3.39 2.98 -17.87
N VAL A 68 -3.38 4.26 -17.52
CA VAL A 68 -3.31 4.76 -16.15
C VAL A 68 -4.58 5.54 -15.84
N GLU A 69 -5.38 5.05 -14.90
CA GLU A 69 -6.65 5.67 -14.49
C GLU A 69 -6.74 5.83 -12.96
N PRO A 70 -6.31 6.97 -12.41
CA PRO A 70 -6.28 7.19 -10.95
C PRO A 70 -7.65 7.20 -10.26
N HIS A 71 -8.73 7.24 -11.01
CA HIS A 71 -10.09 7.24 -10.45
C HIS A 71 -10.67 5.83 -10.30
N ARG A 72 -9.99 4.83 -10.79
CA ARG A 72 -10.41 3.44 -10.65
C ARG A 72 -10.17 2.95 -9.23
N SER A 73 -11.02 2.06 -8.77
CA SER A 73 -10.93 1.50 -7.42
C SER A 73 -9.67 0.66 -7.20
N SER A 74 -9.22 -0.01 -8.26
CA SER A 74 -8.03 -0.86 -8.28
C SER A 74 -7.62 -1.20 -9.71
N THR A 75 -6.38 -1.61 -9.88
CA THR A 75 -5.94 -2.21 -11.16
C THR A 75 -6.73 -3.50 -11.44
N GLY A 76 -7.18 -4.24 -10.42
CA GLY A 76 -8.03 -5.41 -10.59
C GLY A 76 -9.38 -5.10 -11.26
N GLU A 77 -10.01 -3.96 -10.97
CA GLU A 77 -11.20 -3.47 -11.67
C GLU A 77 -10.91 -3.21 -13.15
N MET A 78 -9.78 -2.54 -13.45
CA MET A 78 -9.37 -2.25 -14.83
C MET A 78 -9.13 -3.54 -15.64
N ILE A 79 -8.50 -4.55 -15.06
CA ILE A 79 -8.29 -5.84 -15.73
C ILE A 79 -9.62 -6.56 -15.99
N TYR A 80 -10.60 -6.45 -15.10
CA TYR A 80 -11.94 -6.96 -15.36
C TYR A 80 -12.58 -6.24 -16.55
N ASP A 81 -12.51 -4.92 -16.61
CA ASP A 81 -13.05 -4.13 -17.72
C ASP A 81 -12.35 -4.48 -19.05
N LEU A 82 -11.04 -4.68 -19.02
CA LEU A 82 -10.30 -5.17 -20.20
C LEU A 82 -10.83 -6.53 -20.67
N ALA A 83 -11.12 -7.43 -19.73
CA ALA A 83 -11.68 -8.74 -20.07
C ALA A 83 -13.08 -8.63 -20.67
N GLU A 84 -13.90 -7.68 -20.22
CA GLU A 84 -15.22 -7.35 -20.80
C GLU A 84 -15.06 -6.84 -22.25
N GLU A 85 -14.21 -5.85 -22.46
CA GLU A 85 -13.96 -5.25 -23.80
C GLU A 85 -13.42 -6.28 -24.79
N LEU A 86 -12.59 -7.21 -24.34
CA LEU A 86 -12.09 -8.32 -25.17
C LEU A 86 -13.10 -9.44 -25.37
N GLY A 87 -14.28 -9.39 -24.76
CA GLY A 87 -15.30 -10.44 -24.81
C GLY A 87 -14.87 -11.76 -24.17
N VAL A 88 -13.98 -11.70 -23.17
CA VAL A 88 -13.45 -12.88 -22.47
C VAL A 88 -13.76 -12.91 -20.98
N ALA A 89 -14.48 -11.92 -20.45
CA ALA A 89 -14.87 -11.88 -19.04
C ALA A 89 -15.60 -13.17 -18.62
N ASP A 90 -16.43 -13.70 -19.52
CA ASP A 90 -17.14 -14.96 -19.30
C ASP A 90 -16.23 -16.19 -19.21
N LYS A 91 -15.01 -16.10 -19.67
CA LYS A 91 -14.01 -17.17 -19.65
C LYS A 91 -13.04 -17.08 -18.48
N LEU A 92 -13.17 -16.06 -17.63
CA LEU A 92 -12.34 -15.93 -16.44
C LEU A 92 -12.48 -17.18 -15.55
N SER A 93 -11.36 -17.79 -15.21
CA SER A 93 -11.34 -18.88 -14.25
C SER A 93 -11.71 -18.37 -12.87
N GLN A 94 -12.22 -19.25 -12.00
CA GLN A 94 -12.48 -18.89 -10.60
C GLN A 94 -11.23 -18.34 -9.90
N LYS A 95 -10.04 -18.87 -10.23
CA LYS A 95 -8.77 -18.35 -9.67
C LYS A 95 -8.52 -16.90 -10.10
N ALA A 96 -8.64 -16.60 -11.39
CA ALA A 96 -8.49 -15.23 -11.90
C ALA A 96 -9.52 -14.29 -11.26
N ALA A 97 -10.80 -14.70 -11.22
CA ALA A 97 -11.85 -13.94 -10.58
C ALA A 97 -11.55 -13.68 -9.08
N THR A 98 -11.01 -14.68 -8.37
CA THR A 98 -10.60 -14.51 -6.96
C THR A 98 -9.46 -13.50 -6.82
N CYS A 99 -8.46 -13.52 -7.71
CA CYS A 99 -7.37 -12.54 -7.69
C CYS A 99 -7.88 -11.11 -7.91
N LEU A 100 -8.73 -10.90 -8.93
CA LEU A 100 -9.32 -9.60 -9.23
C LEU A 100 -10.19 -9.09 -8.07
N TYR A 101 -11.01 -9.97 -7.48
CA TYR A 101 -11.81 -9.62 -6.31
C TYR A 101 -10.94 -9.26 -5.11
N THR A 102 -9.86 -9.99 -4.89
CA THR A 102 -8.90 -9.70 -3.82
C THR A 102 -8.29 -8.31 -4.00
N ALA A 103 -7.81 -7.97 -5.21
CA ALA A 103 -7.28 -6.63 -5.50
C ALA A 103 -8.31 -5.53 -5.22
N ILE A 104 -9.55 -5.71 -5.67
CA ILE A 104 -10.63 -4.74 -5.38
C ILE A 104 -10.86 -4.59 -3.87
N VAL A 105 -10.94 -5.69 -3.12
CA VAL A 105 -11.19 -5.65 -1.66
C VAL A 105 -10.05 -4.96 -0.92
N THR A 106 -8.80 -5.22 -1.29
CA THR A 106 -7.64 -4.61 -0.63
C THR A 106 -7.55 -3.12 -0.90
N ASP A 107 -7.65 -2.71 -2.16
CA ASP A 107 -7.47 -1.33 -2.59
C ASP A 107 -8.62 -0.41 -2.20
N THR A 108 -9.81 -0.96 -2.02
CA THR A 108 -10.99 -0.22 -1.54
C THR A 108 -11.11 -0.25 -0.02
N GLY A 109 -10.21 -0.92 0.69
CA GLY A 109 -10.33 -1.13 2.13
C GLY A 109 -11.65 -1.81 2.49
N SER A 110 -12.03 -2.87 1.77
CA SER A 110 -13.33 -3.54 1.87
C SER A 110 -14.50 -2.62 1.51
N PHE A 111 -14.40 -1.94 0.38
CA PHE A 111 -15.44 -1.05 -0.18
C PHE A 111 -15.75 0.18 0.69
N ARG A 112 -14.76 0.66 1.49
CA ARG A 112 -14.96 1.80 2.40
C ARG A 112 -14.30 3.10 1.93
N TYR A 113 -13.39 3.02 0.94
CA TYR A 113 -12.67 4.19 0.46
C TYR A 113 -13.44 4.92 -0.65
N ASP A 114 -13.12 6.19 -0.85
CA ASP A 114 -13.80 7.08 -1.81
C ASP A 114 -13.66 6.62 -3.27
N SER A 115 -12.66 5.79 -3.57
CA SER A 115 -12.50 5.15 -4.87
C SER A 115 -13.57 4.11 -5.18
N THR A 116 -14.37 3.67 -4.20
CA THR A 116 -15.44 2.69 -4.37
C THR A 116 -16.64 3.33 -5.07
N THR A 117 -17.00 2.80 -6.23
CA THR A 117 -18.12 3.30 -7.04
C THR A 117 -19.21 2.24 -7.23
N GLY A 118 -20.32 2.62 -7.84
CA GLY A 118 -21.34 1.66 -8.27
C GLY A 118 -20.80 0.64 -9.27
N HIS A 119 -19.85 1.04 -10.12
CA HIS A 119 -19.15 0.15 -11.05
C HIS A 119 -18.31 -0.90 -10.31
N THR A 120 -17.57 -0.46 -9.29
CA THR A 120 -16.79 -1.37 -8.42
C THR A 120 -17.66 -2.48 -7.82
N PHE A 121 -18.86 -2.15 -7.33
CA PHE A 121 -19.81 -3.14 -6.83
C PHE A 121 -20.36 -4.06 -7.93
N ALA A 122 -20.61 -3.53 -9.12
CA ALA A 122 -21.05 -4.34 -10.26
C ALA A 122 -19.99 -5.37 -10.67
N VAL A 123 -18.72 -4.93 -10.79
CA VAL A 123 -17.59 -5.82 -11.07
C VAL A 123 -17.45 -6.88 -9.98
N ALA A 124 -17.47 -6.48 -8.70
CA ALA A 124 -17.39 -7.41 -7.58
C ALA A 124 -18.52 -8.45 -7.62
N GLY A 125 -19.76 -8.03 -7.92
CA GLY A 125 -20.91 -8.91 -8.09
C GLY A 125 -20.72 -9.92 -9.23
N ASN A 126 -20.19 -9.47 -10.36
CA ASN A 126 -19.90 -10.35 -11.50
C ASN A 126 -18.81 -11.38 -11.15
N LEU A 127 -17.76 -10.97 -10.41
CA LEU A 127 -16.72 -11.88 -9.94
C LEU A 127 -17.28 -12.93 -8.96
N ILE A 128 -18.21 -12.54 -8.07
CA ILE A 128 -18.91 -13.48 -7.17
C ILE A 128 -19.71 -14.50 -7.99
N ASN A 129 -20.39 -14.08 -9.04
CA ASN A 129 -21.12 -14.98 -9.94
C ASN A 129 -20.18 -15.97 -10.67
N ARG A 130 -18.86 -15.68 -10.73
CA ARG A 130 -17.82 -16.59 -11.21
C ARG A 130 -17.29 -17.55 -10.16
N GLY A 131 -17.93 -17.65 -9.01
CA GLY A 131 -17.60 -18.59 -7.94
C GLY A 131 -16.64 -18.05 -6.90
N VAL A 132 -16.37 -16.74 -6.87
CA VAL A 132 -15.65 -16.13 -5.75
C VAL A 132 -16.49 -16.24 -4.49
N THR A 133 -15.87 -16.68 -3.42
CA THR A 133 -16.50 -16.73 -2.09
C THR A 133 -15.95 -15.58 -1.24
N PRO A 134 -16.68 -14.45 -1.10
CA PRO A 134 -16.20 -13.27 -0.37
C PRO A 134 -15.70 -13.59 1.03
N ALA A 135 -16.44 -14.42 1.78
CA ALA A 135 -16.06 -14.81 3.13
C ALA A 135 -14.68 -15.50 3.17
N SER A 136 -14.39 -16.39 2.20
CA SER A 136 -13.10 -17.07 2.13
C SER A 136 -11.96 -16.10 1.79
N VAL A 137 -12.20 -15.11 0.92
CA VAL A 137 -11.22 -14.08 0.59
C VAL A 137 -10.97 -13.21 1.82
N CYS A 138 -12.02 -12.68 2.45
CA CYS A 138 -11.89 -11.83 3.64
C CYS A 138 -11.21 -12.57 4.80
N GLN A 139 -11.55 -13.84 5.04
CA GLN A 139 -10.90 -14.65 6.06
C GLN A 139 -9.39 -14.76 5.82
N LYS A 140 -8.97 -15.00 4.59
CA LYS A 140 -7.55 -15.11 4.26
C LYS A 140 -6.80 -13.78 4.36
N ILE A 141 -7.46 -12.66 4.14
CA ILE A 141 -6.83 -11.33 4.20
C ILE A 141 -6.84 -10.80 5.63
N PHE A 142 -7.96 -10.93 6.36
CA PHE A 142 -8.19 -10.21 7.60
C PHE A 142 -8.19 -11.09 8.86
N ASP A 143 -8.49 -12.40 8.74
CA ASP A 143 -8.64 -13.32 9.88
C ASP A 143 -7.46 -14.31 9.98
N ASN A 144 -6.27 -13.89 9.61
CA ASN A 144 -5.05 -14.70 9.61
C ASN A 144 -4.00 -14.23 10.61
N ALA A 145 -4.37 -13.30 11.49
CA ALA A 145 -3.46 -12.77 12.50
C ALA A 145 -3.04 -13.85 13.51
N SER A 146 -1.76 -13.88 13.85
CA SER A 146 -1.23 -14.72 14.92
C SER A 146 -1.50 -14.10 16.30
N PHE A 147 -1.39 -14.90 17.37
CA PHE A 147 -1.37 -14.32 18.72
C PHE A 147 -0.18 -13.40 18.94
N GLY A 148 0.97 -13.67 18.29
CA GLY A 148 2.12 -12.78 18.30
C GLY A 148 1.77 -11.41 17.73
N SER A 149 1.13 -11.35 16.55
CA SER A 149 0.67 -10.10 15.92
C SER A 149 -0.33 -9.35 16.80
N LEU A 150 -1.22 -10.09 17.50
CA LEU A 150 -2.16 -9.47 18.44
C LEU A 150 -1.44 -8.87 19.68
N HIS A 151 -0.45 -9.57 20.22
CA HIS A 151 0.38 -9.07 21.32
C HIS A 151 1.24 -7.87 20.87
N LEU A 152 1.81 -7.92 19.66
CA LEU A 152 2.51 -6.76 19.08
C LEU A 152 1.58 -5.55 18.99
N THR A 153 0.36 -5.75 18.48
CA THR A 153 -0.66 -4.69 18.38
C THR A 153 -0.91 -4.08 19.76
N GLN A 154 -1.13 -4.91 20.79
CA GLN A 154 -1.34 -4.45 22.16
C GLN A 154 -0.15 -3.62 22.67
N THR A 155 1.07 -4.12 22.49
CA THR A 155 2.30 -3.48 23.00
C THR A 155 2.56 -2.15 22.27
N VAL A 156 2.40 -2.12 20.95
CA VAL A 156 2.56 -0.89 20.15
C VAL A 156 1.48 0.14 20.51
N LEU A 157 0.22 -0.27 20.65
CA LEU A 157 -0.86 0.65 21.04
C LEU A 157 -0.72 1.16 22.47
N ALA A 158 -0.06 0.43 23.36
CA ALA A 158 0.26 0.91 24.70
C ALA A 158 1.25 2.10 24.70
N THR A 159 1.98 2.33 23.59
CA THR A 159 2.85 3.50 23.43
C THR A 159 2.13 4.76 22.95
N LEU A 160 0.82 4.67 22.70
CA LEU A 160 0.05 5.77 22.14
C LEU A 160 0.20 7.03 22.99
N THR A 161 0.62 8.09 22.35
CA THR A 161 0.67 9.45 22.91
C THR A 161 -0.03 10.41 21.97
N THR A 162 -0.71 11.41 22.54
CA THR A 162 -1.41 12.44 21.77
C THR A 162 -0.78 13.80 21.98
N TYR A 163 -0.93 14.67 20.98
CA TYR A 163 -0.38 16.02 20.95
C TYR A 163 -1.35 16.96 20.21
N LEU A 164 -1.16 18.26 20.38
CA LEU A 164 -1.90 19.32 19.67
C LEU A 164 -3.42 19.13 19.83
N ASP A 165 -3.86 19.09 21.09
CA ASP A 165 -5.27 18.91 21.46
C ASP A 165 -5.88 17.63 20.83
N ASP A 166 -5.15 16.50 20.97
CA ASP A 166 -5.50 15.17 20.48
C ASP A 166 -5.61 15.04 18.93
N GLN A 167 -5.20 16.08 18.20
CA GLN A 167 -5.24 16.04 16.73
C GLN A 167 -4.09 15.23 16.12
N VAL A 168 -2.99 15.04 16.83
CA VAL A 168 -1.86 14.18 16.43
C VAL A 168 -1.75 13.02 17.40
N ALA A 169 -1.72 11.81 16.88
CA ALA A 169 -1.53 10.58 17.65
C ALA A 169 -0.29 9.83 17.15
N ILE A 170 0.61 9.49 18.06
CA ILE A 170 1.89 8.83 17.78
C ILE A 170 1.92 7.47 18.45
N ILE A 171 2.25 6.43 17.71
CA ILE A 171 2.57 5.09 18.21
C ILE A 171 4.01 4.73 17.85
N ARG A 172 4.63 3.87 18.64
CA ARG A 172 6.05 3.51 18.53
C ARG A 172 6.23 2.00 18.57
N MET A 173 7.13 1.49 17.73
CA MET A 173 7.52 0.09 17.72
C MET A 173 9.05 -0.02 17.82
N THR A 174 9.52 -0.83 18.75
CA THR A 174 10.94 -1.13 18.93
C THR A 174 11.26 -2.54 18.45
N GLN A 175 12.54 -2.81 18.22
CA GLN A 175 13.05 -4.15 17.94
C GLN A 175 12.75 -5.14 19.08
N GLN A 176 12.82 -4.64 20.31
CA GLN A 176 12.51 -5.44 21.50
C GLN A 176 11.06 -5.97 21.45
N MET A 177 10.10 -5.13 21.05
CA MET A 177 8.69 -5.55 20.91
C MET A 177 8.51 -6.68 19.89
N LEU A 178 9.21 -6.63 18.75
CA LEU A 178 9.19 -7.69 17.77
C LEU A 178 9.77 -9.01 18.33
N GLN A 179 10.89 -8.92 19.05
CA GLN A 179 11.53 -10.09 19.67
C GLN A 179 10.65 -10.71 20.75
N GLU A 180 10.06 -9.91 21.64
CA GLU A 180 9.21 -10.38 22.73
C GLU A 180 7.91 -11.03 22.24
N THR A 181 7.38 -10.57 21.10
CA THR A 181 6.15 -11.12 20.53
C THR A 181 6.39 -12.22 19.50
N GLY A 182 7.66 -12.46 19.12
CA GLY A 182 8.02 -13.42 18.09
C GLY A 182 7.49 -13.07 16.70
N THR A 183 7.43 -11.77 16.38
CA THR A 183 6.87 -11.21 15.15
C THR A 183 7.94 -10.50 14.32
N ASN A 184 7.55 -10.03 13.15
CA ASN A 184 8.39 -9.29 12.23
C ASN A 184 7.73 -7.95 11.82
N TYR A 185 8.38 -7.20 10.91
CA TYR A 185 7.88 -5.89 10.43
C TYR A 185 6.56 -5.98 9.67
N GLU A 186 6.28 -7.10 9.00
CA GLU A 186 5.04 -7.32 8.25
C GLU A 186 3.85 -7.39 9.21
N ASP A 187 4.03 -7.98 10.41
CA ASP A 187 3.01 -8.03 11.45
C ASP A 187 2.58 -6.66 11.97
N ALA A 188 3.39 -5.63 11.72
CA ALA A 188 3.09 -4.25 12.11
C ALA A 188 2.32 -3.46 11.03
N GLU A 189 2.04 -4.07 9.88
CA GLU A 189 1.26 -3.41 8.83
C GLU A 189 -0.14 -3.07 9.33
N GLY A 190 -0.59 -1.89 8.96
CA GLY A 190 -1.93 -1.42 9.32
C GLY A 190 -2.09 -0.89 10.74
N LEU A 191 -1.14 -1.04 11.66
CA LEU A 191 -1.27 -0.56 13.05
C LEU A 191 -1.53 0.95 13.14
N ILE A 192 -0.99 1.73 12.22
CA ILE A 192 -1.22 3.17 12.13
C ILE A 192 -2.71 3.53 11.93
N ASN A 193 -3.51 2.60 11.42
CA ASN A 193 -4.93 2.85 11.21
C ASN A 193 -5.73 2.88 12.52
N PHE A 194 -5.24 2.27 13.59
CA PHE A 194 -5.90 2.35 14.90
C PHE A 194 -5.94 3.80 15.41
N PRO A 195 -4.82 4.51 15.62
CA PRO A 195 -4.88 5.91 16.04
C PRO A 195 -5.57 6.79 14.98
N ARG A 196 -5.38 6.52 13.67
CA ARG A 196 -6.07 7.27 12.61
C ARG A 196 -7.59 7.14 12.69
N SER A 197 -8.13 6.04 13.18
CA SER A 197 -9.57 5.81 13.27
C SER A 197 -10.27 6.68 14.36
N VAL A 198 -9.50 7.20 15.32
CA VAL A 198 -10.03 8.05 16.39
C VAL A 198 -10.54 9.36 15.80
N LYS A 199 -11.75 9.79 16.18
CA LYS A 199 -12.45 10.93 15.60
C LYS A 199 -11.65 12.21 15.64
N GLU A 200 -11.04 12.52 16.75
CA GLU A 200 -10.29 13.73 17.06
C GLU A 200 -8.94 13.77 16.31
N VAL A 201 -8.35 12.61 16.03
CA VAL A 201 -7.06 12.49 15.38
C VAL A 201 -7.16 12.89 13.90
N ARG A 202 -6.42 13.90 13.52
CA ARG A 202 -6.25 14.35 12.12
C ARG A 202 -4.99 13.77 11.49
N VAL A 203 -3.93 13.57 12.27
CA VAL A 203 -2.69 12.93 11.81
C VAL A 203 -2.29 11.82 12.76
N ALA A 204 -2.10 10.62 12.22
CA ALA A 204 -1.48 9.50 12.91
C ALA A 204 -0.03 9.33 12.44
N VAL A 205 0.86 9.11 13.40
CA VAL A 205 2.30 8.89 13.20
C VAL A 205 2.67 7.51 13.74
N PHE A 206 3.36 6.72 12.95
CA PHE A 206 3.93 5.47 13.39
C PHE A 206 5.45 5.49 13.21
N MET A 207 6.17 5.48 14.33
CA MET A 207 7.62 5.41 14.37
C MET A 207 8.08 3.97 14.61
N LYS A 208 9.02 3.48 13.80
CA LYS A 208 9.55 2.13 13.89
C LYS A 208 11.08 2.16 13.91
N GLU A 209 11.69 1.48 14.86
CA GLU A 209 13.12 1.18 14.79
C GLU A 209 13.41 0.35 13.56
N GLY A 210 14.52 0.62 12.90
CA GLY A 210 15.00 -0.11 11.72
C GLY A 210 15.49 -1.52 12.06
N GLU A 211 15.97 -2.24 11.06
CA GLU A 211 16.56 -3.57 11.19
C GLU A 211 17.66 -3.59 12.26
N PRO A 212 17.90 -4.74 12.95
CA PRO A 212 18.96 -4.87 13.92
C PRO A 212 20.32 -4.44 13.32
N GLY A 213 21.01 -3.54 14.04
CA GLY A 213 22.30 -2.98 13.58
C GLY A 213 22.19 -1.77 12.68
N THR A 214 20.96 -1.33 12.34
CA THR A 214 20.75 -0.04 11.67
C THR A 214 20.33 0.99 12.71
N ASP A 215 21.03 2.12 12.71
CA ASP A 215 20.66 3.28 13.55
C ASP A 215 19.60 4.12 12.80
N GLN A 216 18.47 3.49 12.48
CA GLN A 216 17.42 4.07 11.64
C GLN A 216 16.07 4.05 12.34
N ILE A 217 15.35 5.18 12.26
CA ILE A 217 13.92 5.27 12.58
C ILE A 217 13.15 5.52 11.29
N SER A 218 12.21 4.64 10.97
CA SER A 218 11.25 4.88 9.90
C SER A 218 9.97 5.47 10.46
N VAL A 219 9.43 6.46 9.76
CA VAL A 219 8.21 7.18 10.14
C VAL A 219 7.19 7.03 9.04
N SER A 220 6.02 6.54 9.41
CA SER A 220 4.83 6.54 8.56
C SER A 220 3.86 7.61 9.05
N LEU A 221 3.31 8.37 8.13
CA LEU A 221 2.33 9.42 8.39
C LEU A 221 1.03 9.11 7.68
N ARG A 222 -0.09 9.27 8.36
CA ARG A 222 -1.43 9.14 7.77
C ARG A 222 -2.28 10.30 8.23
N ALA A 223 -2.91 10.99 7.29
CA ALA A 223 -3.77 12.14 7.58
C ALA A 223 -5.24 11.87 7.22
N LYS A 224 -6.12 12.66 7.80
CA LYS A 224 -7.52 12.81 7.44
C LYS A 224 -7.78 14.24 6.98
N GLY A 225 -8.71 14.41 6.03
CA GLY A 225 -9.09 15.74 5.53
C GLY A 225 -7.95 16.42 4.75
N ASP A 226 -7.74 17.69 5.03
CA ASP A 226 -6.92 18.56 4.21
C ASP A 226 -5.45 18.68 4.62
N CYS A 227 -5.02 17.95 5.66
CA CYS A 227 -3.64 17.98 6.11
C CYS A 227 -2.72 17.25 5.11
N ASP A 228 -1.70 17.96 4.61
CA ASP A 228 -0.72 17.39 3.68
C ASP A 228 0.50 16.85 4.45
N VAL A 229 0.55 15.53 4.63
CA VAL A 229 1.70 14.88 5.29
C VAL A 229 2.84 14.57 4.32
N ALA A 230 2.64 14.70 3.00
CA ALA A 230 3.74 14.55 2.05
C ALA A 230 4.69 15.74 2.12
N GLU A 231 4.18 16.96 2.30
CA GLU A 231 5.00 18.15 2.53
C GLU A 231 5.83 18.04 3.81
N VAL A 232 5.26 17.47 4.88
CA VAL A 232 5.99 17.20 6.13
C VAL A 232 7.10 16.18 5.91
N ALA A 233 6.81 15.06 5.23
CA ALA A 233 7.80 14.04 4.95
C ALA A 233 8.93 14.55 4.05
N ALA A 234 8.63 15.42 3.08
CA ALA A 234 9.60 16.01 2.16
C ALA A 234 10.67 16.85 2.87
N GLN A 235 10.35 17.47 4.02
CA GLN A 235 11.34 18.21 4.85
C GLN A 235 12.46 17.27 5.38
N PHE A 236 12.22 15.97 5.38
CA PHE A 236 13.15 14.93 5.84
C PHE A 236 13.56 13.98 4.71
N SER A 237 13.61 14.47 3.48
CA SER A 237 13.94 13.68 2.29
C SER A 237 13.04 12.44 2.09
N GLY A 238 11.85 12.49 2.66
CA GLY A 238 10.80 11.51 2.48
C GLY A 238 9.82 11.91 1.36
N GLY A 239 8.68 11.25 1.33
CA GLY A 239 7.65 11.54 0.33
C GLY A 239 6.43 10.65 0.49
N GLY A 240 5.53 10.76 -0.46
CA GLY A 240 4.29 10.01 -0.49
C GLY A 240 3.15 10.83 -1.09
N HIS A 241 1.95 10.48 -0.67
CA HIS A 241 0.73 11.18 -1.05
C HIS A 241 0.28 12.11 0.08
N ARG A 242 -0.59 13.06 -0.25
CA ARG A 242 -1.15 14.04 0.69
C ARG A 242 -1.60 13.42 2.01
N ASN A 243 -2.30 12.29 1.97
CA ASN A 243 -2.85 11.63 3.15
C ASN A 243 -2.01 10.43 3.65
N ALA A 244 -0.91 10.09 2.98
CA ALA A 244 -0.09 8.93 3.30
C ALA A 244 1.35 9.14 2.84
N ALA A 245 2.24 9.42 3.76
CA ALA A 245 3.65 9.69 3.47
C ALA A 245 4.57 9.00 4.48
N GLY A 246 5.86 9.01 4.22
CA GLY A 246 6.86 8.47 5.13
C GLY A 246 8.23 9.08 4.91
N CYS A 247 9.05 9.03 5.95
CA CYS A 247 10.44 9.46 5.92
C CYS A 247 11.29 8.58 6.83
N ARG A 248 12.62 8.77 6.77
CA ARG A 248 13.57 7.99 7.57
C ARG A 248 14.59 8.92 8.23
N PHE A 249 14.99 8.56 9.43
CA PHE A 249 16.00 9.27 10.20
C PHE A 249 17.14 8.32 10.54
N LEU A 250 18.37 8.77 10.42
CA LEU A 250 19.58 8.04 10.83
C LEU A 250 20.21 8.74 12.01
N GLY A 251 20.71 7.98 12.98
CA GLY A 251 21.38 8.49 14.16
C GLY A 251 20.48 9.34 15.06
N LYS A 252 19.19 9.05 15.11
CA LYS A 252 18.21 9.76 15.93
C LYS A 252 17.43 8.80 16.81
N THR A 253 17.07 9.26 18.00
CA THR A 253 16.09 8.60 18.87
C THR A 253 14.67 8.94 18.44
N MET A 254 13.69 8.11 18.81
CA MET A 254 12.27 8.41 18.54
C MET A 254 11.79 9.71 19.19
N ASP A 255 12.36 10.09 20.34
CA ASP A 255 12.01 11.34 21.02
C ASP A 255 12.56 12.57 20.29
N GLU A 256 13.80 12.50 19.76
CA GLU A 256 14.33 13.54 18.88
C GLU A 256 13.48 13.68 17.60
N VAL A 257 13.12 12.55 16.97
CA VAL A 257 12.26 12.54 15.79
C VAL A 257 10.89 13.15 16.09
N CYS A 258 10.29 12.81 17.23
CA CYS A 258 9.04 13.41 17.68
C CYS A 258 9.15 14.93 17.80
N THR A 259 10.22 15.42 18.46
CA THR A 259 10.50 16.86 18.62
C THR A 259 10.66 17.58 17.31
N MET A 260 11.26 16.94 16.30
CA MET A 260 11.43 17.51 14.97
C MET A 260 10.13 17.54 14.16
N LEU A 261 9.26 16.53 14.31
CA LEU A 261 8.02 16.39 13.54
C LEU A 261 6.90 17.30 14.06
N LEU A 262 6.75 17.45 15.37
CA LEU A 262 5.59 18.14 15.96
C LEU A 262 5.39 19.56 15.46
N PRO A 263 6.42 20.44 15.33
CA PRO A 263 6.22 21.80 14.82
C PRO A 263 5.73 21.82 13.37
N LEU A 264 6.19 20.88 12.53
CA LEU A 264 5.76 20.79 11.13
C LEU A 264 4.34 20.26 11.00
N LEU A 265 3.97 19.30 11.85
CA LEU A 265 2.61 18.79 11.93
C LEU A 265 1.63 19.87 12.41
N GLU A 266 2.02 20.68 13.40
CA GLU A 266 1.23 21.83 13.86
C GLU A 266 1.01 22.82 12.70
N GLN A 267 2.06 23.16 11.97
CA GLN A 267 1.95 24.03 10.80
C GLN A 267 1.04 23.46 9.72
N ALA A 268 1.17 22.16 9.41
CA ALA A 268 0.33 21.49 8.43
C ALA A 268 -1.15 21.43 8.86
N LEU A 269 -1.43 21.33 10.16
CA LEU A 269 -2.79 21.35 10.70
C LEU A 269 -3.42 22.75 10.68
N LEU A 270 -2.60 23.82 10.76
CA LEU A 270 -3.02 25.22 10.72
C LEU A 270 -3.21 25.74 9.30
N GLN A 271 -2.58 25.16 8.30
CA GLN A 271 -2.80 25.49 6.90
C GLN A 271 -4.25 25.16 6.54
N LYS A 272 -5.14 26.13 6.79
CA LYS A 272 -6.53 26.08 6.31
C LYS A 272 -6.52 26.18 4.81
N ASN A 273 -7.28 25.31 4.17
CA ASN A 273 -7.67 25.39 2.78
C ASN A 273 -7.81 26.83 2.32
N GLY A 274 -6.80 27.31 1.65
CA GLY A 274 -6.96 28.45 0.76
C GLY A 274 -7.20 27.89 -0.62
N GLN A 275 -8.45 27.43 -0.87
CA GLN A 275 -9.06 27.59 -2.19
C GLN A 275 -10.48 27.00 -2.13
N VAL A 276 -11.43 27.89 -2.14
CA VAL A 276 -12.80 27.67 -2.61
C VAL A 276 -12.76 27.50 -4.12
#